data_ff3da6c77620dfc6d383323617ec3196
#
_entry.id   ff3da6c77620dfc6d383323617ec3196
#
_cell.length_a   1.000
_cell.length_b   1.000
_cell.length_c   1.000
_cell.angle_alpha   90.00
_cell.angle_beta   90.00
_cell.angle_gamma   90.00
#
_symmetry.space_group_name_H-M   'P 1'
#
loop_
_entity.id
_entity.type
_entity.pdbx_description
1 polymer ?
#
loop_
_entity_poly.entity_id
_entity_poly.type
_entity_poly.pdbx_seq_one_letter_code
_entity_poly.pdbx_strand_id
1 'polypeptide(L)'
;MNDTRDTIYAEPLADPGLFAFDDNVARVFPDMIKRSVPGYPTIVAMTGLLAARYASAGSTLYDLGCSLGASTLAMRQNLQTPDCRIVAVDNANEMLQRCKTLIDTDTHDTPVELVCAPLQEVAIEDASVVVLNFTLQFVAQAQRDAVINAIYAGLRPGGIMVLSEKVVFEDPHLNALNIDLHHEFKRANGYSDLEIAQKRDSLENVLIPESLLDHRQRIARAGFSSCDVWFQCFNFASLVALK
;
A
#
# COMPACT_ATOMS: atom_id res chain seq x y z
N MET A 1 -5.78 16.74 13.00
CA MET A 1 -4.42 16.46 13.52
C MET A 1 -3.45 17.39 12.82
N ASN A 2 -2.56 18.10 13.56
CA ASN A 2 -1.47 18.80 12.90
C ASN A 2 -0.57 17.77 12.24
N ASP A 3 -0.53 17.74 10.91
CA ASP A 3 0.43 16.93 10.17
C ASP A 3 1.83 17.40 10.57
N THR A 4 2.51 16.57 11.34
CA THR A 4 3.89 16.85 11.72
C THR A 4 4.76 16.58 10.50
N ARG A 5 5.53 17.59 10.08
CA ARG A 5 6.43 17.45 8.92
C ARG A 5 7.45 16.34 9.17
N ASP A 6 7.68 15.51 8.15
CA ASP A 6 8.73 14.49 8.16
C ASP A 6 10.11 15.18 8.11
N THR A 7 10.86 15.00 9.20
CA THR A 7 12.24 15.49 9.38
C THR A 7 13.14 14.39 9.95
N ILE A 8 12.72 13.12 9.87
CA ILE A 8 13.45 11.99 10.47
C ILE A 8 14.90 11.92 9.97
N TYR A 9 15.10 12.23 8.69
CA TYR A 9 16.40 12.18 8.03
C TYR A 9 16.99 13.56 7.72
N ALA A 10 16.53 14.63 8.40
CA ALA A 10 16.96 16.01 8.12
C ALA A 10 18.39 16.29 8.60
N GLU A 11 18.84 15.64 9.67
CA GLU A 11 20.19 15.79 10.21
C GLU A 11 21.07 14.61 9.80
N PRO A 12 22.40 14.82 9.67
CA PRO A 12 23.31 13.73 9.34
C PRO A 12 23.30 12.62 10.41
N LEU A 13 23.06 11.39 9.98
CA LEU A 13 23.11 10.19 10.81
C LEU A 13 24.38 9.40 10.50
N ALA A 14 25.08 8.93 11.55
CA ALA A 14 26.26 8.07 11.36
C ALA A 14 25.88 6.71 10.74
N ASP A 15 24.67 6.20 11.09
CA ASP A 15 24.02 5.03 10.51
C ASP A 15 22.50 5.28 10.54
N PRO A 16 21.83 5.39 9.38
CA PRO A 16 20.38 5.56 9.35
C PRO A 16 19.61 4.31 9.84
N GLY A 17 20.27 3.17 10.01
CA GLY A 17 19.64 1.91 10.39
C GLY A 17 18.66 1.37 9.34
N LEU A 18 18.00 0.27 9.66
CA LEU A 18 16.92 -0.25 8.82
C LEU A 18 15.63 0.50 9.08
N PHE A 19 14.90 0.80 8.02
CA PHE A 19 13.58 1.45 8.11
C PHE A 19 12.59 0.57 8.87
N ALA A 20 11.92 1.14 9.87
CA ALA A 20 10.88 0.47 10.64
C ALA A 20 9.65 1.38 10.79
N PHE A 21 8.47 0.79 10.80
CA PHE A 21 7.20 1.50 11.03
C PHE A 21 6.94 1.70 12.52
N ASP A 22 7.87 2.40 13.20
CA ASP A 22 7.80 2.72 14.62
C ASP A 22 6.93 3.96 14.92
N ASP A 23 6.86 4.39 16.18
CA ASP A 23 6.07 5.57 16.58
C ASP A 23 6.59 6.88 15.93
N ASN A 24 7.91 7.02 15.72
CA ASN A 24 8.47 8.20 15.06
C ASN A 24 8.00 8.29 13.62
N VAL A 25 8.04 7.18 12.89
CA VAL A 25 7.53 7.10 11.52
C VAL A 25 6.02 7.29 11.51
N ALA A 26 5.27 6.62 12.38
CA ALA A 26 3.80 6.72 12.43
C ALA A 26 3.32 8.16 12.65
N ARG A 27 4.06 8.96 13.41
CA ARG A 27 3.73 10.36 13.68
C ARG A 27 3.81 11.26 12.45
N VAL A 28 4.78 11.02 11.56
CA VAL A 28 5.05 11.84 10.37
C VAL A 28 4.58 11.18 9.06
N PHE A 29 4.06 9.96 9.14
CA PHE A 29 3.74 9.14 7.98
C PHE A 29 2.81 9.81 6.96
N PRO A 30 1.76 10.58 7.35
CA PRO A 30 0.91 11.28 6.38
C PRO A 30 1.68 12.27 5.51
N ASP A 31 2.60 13.04 6.10
CA ASP A 31 3.49 13.96 5.37
C ASP A 31 4.52 13.17 4.55
N MET A 32 5.14 12.17 5.17
CA MET A 32 6.15 11.31 4.56
C MET A 32 5.66 10.65 3.27
N ILE A 33 4.51 9.98 3.31
CA ILE A 33 3.98 9.23 2.16
C ILE A 33 3.56 10.17 1.03
N LYS A 34 2.89 11.27 1.36
CA LYS A 34 2.45 12.29 0.41
C LYS A 34 3.61 12.92 -0.35
N ARG A 35 4.71 13.21 0.34
CA ARG A 35 5.92 13.84 -0.22
C ARG A 35 6.86 12.84 -0.91
N SER A 36 6.71 11.53 -0.65
CA SER A 36 7.61 10.50 -1.16
C SER A 36 7.01 9.63 -2.26
N VAL A 37 5.68 9.51 -2.34
CA VAL A 37 5.00 8.61 -3.29
C VAL A 37 4.16 9.42 -4.27
N PRO A 38 4.62 9.57 -5.53
CA PRO A 38 3.88 10.31 -6.55
C PRO A 38 2.51 9.66 -6.79
N GLY A 39 1.46 10.48 -6.76
CA GLY A 39 0.09 10.04 -7.01
C GLY A 39 -0.59 9.31 -5.85
N TYR A 40 0.03 9.18 -4.67
CA TYR A 40 -0.56 8.50 -3.51
C TYR A 40 -2.01 8.92 -3.20
N PRO A 41 -2.34 10.23 -3.13
CA PRO A 41 -3.73 10.64 -2.86
C PRO A 41 -4.71 10.17 -3.94
N THR A 42 -4.29 10.14 -5.21
CA THR A 42 -5.10 9.65 -6.33
C THR A 42 -5.34 8.14 -6.21
N ILE A 43 -4.29 7.38 -5.91
CA ILE A 43 -4.39 5.92 -5.71
C ILE A 43 -5.38 5.61 -4.58
N VAL A 44 -5.25 6.26 -3.42
CA VAL A 44 -6.15 6.07 -2.28
C VAL A 44 -7.59 6.41 -2.64
N ALA A 45 -7.84 7.58 -3.26
CA ALA A 45 -9.20 7.97 -3.65
C ALA A 45 -9.82 6.98 -4.65
N MET A 46 -9.06 6.54 -5.66
CA MET A 46 -9.55 5.58 -6.64
C MET A 46 -9.74 4.18 -6.05
N THR A 47 -8.93 3.78 -5.07
CA THR A 47 -9.13 2.54 -4.31
C THR A 47 -10.53 2.53 -3.65
N GLY A 48 -10.96 3.64 -3.07
CA GLY A 48 -12.32 3.78 -2.53
C GLY A 48 -13.41 3.57 -3.57
N LEU A 49 -13.27 4.16 -4.76
CA LEU A 49 -14.22 3.99 -5.87
C LEU A 49 -14.23 2.56 -6.43
N LEU A 50 -13.06 1.94 -6.58
CA LEU A 50 -12.96 0.54 -7.00
C LEU A 50 -13.62 -0.38 -5.98
N ALA A 51 -13.39 -0.15 -4.69
CA ALA A 51 -14.03 -0.90 -3.62
C ALA A 51 -15.57 -0.78 -3.67
N ALA A 52 -16.10 0.42 -3.80
CA ALA A 52 -17.54 0.64 -3.95
C ALA A 52 -18.15 -0.08 -5.16
N ARG A 53 -17.41 -0.16 -6.27
CA ARG A 53 -17.86 -0.80 -7.50
C ARG A 53 -17.88 -2.33 -7.42
N TYR A 54 -16.90 -2.92 -6.73
CA TYR A 54 -16.72 -4.39 -6.70
C TYR A 54 -17.21 -5.05 -5.41
N ALA A 55 -17.54 -4.27 -4.38
CA ALA A 55 -18.13 -4.79 -3.17
C ALA A 55 -19.44 -5.54 -3.49
N SER A 56 -19.59 -6.73 -2.91
CA SER A 56 -20.82 -7.52 -3.00
C SER A 56 -21.45 -7.68 -1.61
N ALA A 57 -22.77 -7.71 -1.54
CA ALA A 57 -23.50 -7.77 -0.27
C ALA A 57 -22.99 -8.90 0.63
N GLY A 58 -22.80 -8.61 1.91
CA GLY A 58 -22.32 -9.53 2.92
C GLY A 58 -20.87 -9.97 2.75
N SER A 59 -20.08 -9.33 1.88
CA SER A 59 -18.66 -9.69 1.68
C SER A 59 -17.73 -8.96 2.63
N THR A 60 -16.49 -9.46 2.70
CA THR A 60 -15.38 -8.81 3.38
C THR A 60 -14.52 -8.05 2.38
N LEU A 61 -14.08 -6.84 2.74
CA LEU A 61 -13.04 -6.09 2.06
C LEU A 61 -11.77 -6.12 2.91
N TYR A 62 -10.62 -6.35 2.30
CA TYR A 62 -9.33 -6.41 3.01
C TYR A 62 -8.42 -5.26 2.59
N ASP A 63 -7.79 -4.62 3.59
CA ASP A 63 -6.70 -3.65 3.43
C ASP A 63 -5.44 -4.25 4.07
N LEU A 64 -4.58 -4.86 3.25
CA LEU A 64 -3.40 -5.59 3.70
C LEU A 64 -2.18 -4.65 3.70
N GLY A 65 -1.67 -4.33 4.90
CA GLY A 65 -0.70 -3.27 5.13
C GLY A 65 -1.39 -1.91 5.22
N CYS A 66 -2.43 -1.83 6.04
CA CYS A 66 -3.31 -0.65 6.12
C CYS A 66 -2.63 0.59 6.70
N SER A 67 -1.50 0.45 7.41
CA SER A 67 -0.80 1.56 8.04
C SER A 67 -1.74 2.42 8.89
N LEU A 68 -1.86 3.71 8.61
CA LEU A 68 -2.79 4.62 9.29
C LEU A 68 -4.24 4.55 8.77
N GLY A 69 -4.56 3.61 7.88
CA GLY A 69 -5.92 3.37 7.40
C GLY A 69 -6.40 4.27 6.28
N ALA A 70 -5.50 4.86 5.48
CA ALA A 70 -5.91 5.75 4.39
C ALA A 70 -6.79 5.02 3.35
N SER A 71 -6.40 3.82 2.90
CA SER A 71 -7.20 3.00 1.99
C SER A 71 -8.45 2.46 2.68
N THR A 72 -8.35 2.04 3.94
CA THR A 72 -9.48 1.61 4.77
C THR A 72 -10.57 2.67 4.84
N LEU A 73 -10.20 3.92 5.16
CA LEU A 73 -11.14 5.04 5.23
C LEU A 73 -11.71 5.38 3.86
N ALA A 74 -10.88 5.38 2.80
CA ALA A 74 -11.38 5.61 1.45
C ALA A 74 -12.40 4.56 1.01
N MET A 75 -12.17 3.29 1.33
CA MET A 75 -13.16 2.23 1.10
C MET A 75 -14.44 2.46 1.92
N ARG A 76 -14.30 2.70 3.24
CA ARG A 76 -15.41 2.91 4.17
C ARG A 76 -16.33 4.05 3.74
N GLN A 77 -15.74 5.17 3.32
CA GLN A 77 -16.45 6.39 2.92
C GLN A 77 -17.20 6.27 1.59
N ASN A 78 -16.78 5.36 0.72
CA ASN A 78 -17.42 5.16 -0.59
C ASN A 78 -18.37 3.95 -0.61
N LEU A 79 -18.31 3.07 0.39
CA LEU A 79 -19.06 1.83 0.42
C LEU A 79 -20.53 2.07 0.79
N GLN A 80 -21.44 1.65 -0.11
CA GLN A 80 -22.89 1.69 0.09
C GLN A 80 -23.54 0.29 0.03
N THR A 81 -22.74 -0.72 -0.27
CA THR A 81 -23.18 -2.11 -0.38
C THR A 81 -23.48 -2.64 1.03
N PRO A 82 -24.68 -3.23 1.26
CA PRO A 82 -25.10 -3.63 2.59
C PRO A 82 -24.32 -4.82 3.12
N ASP A 83 -24.27 -4.92 4.44
CA ASP A 83 -23.72 -6.04 5.21
C ASP A 83 -22.24 -6.35 4.93
N CYS A 84 -21.51 -5.41 4.35
CA CYS A 84 -20.07 -5.51 4.16
C CYS A 84 -19.31 -5.15 5.44
N ARG A 85 -18.11 -5.71 5.58
CA ARG A 85 -17.14 -5.34 6.61
C ARG A 85 -15.76 -5.13 5.99
N ILE A 86 -14.91 -4.36 6.66
CA ILE A 86 -13.52 -4.16 6.25
C ILE A 86 -12.62 -4.81 7.31
N VAL A 87 -11.64 -5.60 6.87
CA VAL A 87 -10.55 -6.11 7.70
C VAL A 87 -9.28 -5.39 7.30
N ALA A 88 -8.76 -4.57 8.21
CA ALA A 88 -7.57 -3.77 8.01
C ALA A 88 -6.40 -4.39 8.80
N VAL A 89 -5.38 -4.84 8.09
CA VAL A 89 -4.26 -5.62 8.63
C VAL A 89 -2.97 -4.82 8.56
N ASP A 90 -2.23 -4.77 9.64
CA ASP A 90 -0.86 -4.28 9.69
C ASP A 90 -0.07 -5.01 10.77
N ASN A 91 1.24 -5.17 10.61
CA ASN A 91 2.08 -5.77 11.64
C ASN A 91 2.69 -4.75 12.61
N ALA A 92 2.53 -3.45 12.35
CA ALA A 92 3.00 -2.36 13.20
C ALA A 92 1.87 -1.87 14.13
N ASN A 93 1.97 -2.22 15.41
CA ASN A 93 0.96 -1.84 16.41
C ASN A 93 0.81 -0.30 16.53
N GLU A 94 1.90 0.45 16.40
CA GLU A 94 1.93 1.91 16.43
C GLU A 94 1.10 2.53 15.31
N MET A 95 1.14 1.91 14.12
CA MET A 95 0.29 2.31 12.98
C MET A 95 -1.17 2.03 13.30
N LEU A 96 -1.50 0.83 13.77
CA LEU A 96 -2.89 0.43 14.06
C LEU A 96 -3.54 1.25 15.19
N GLN A 97 -2.80 1.65 16.21
CA GLN A 97 -3.33 2.53 17.26
C GLN A 97 -3.79 3.88 16.70
N ARG A 98 -3.01 4.46 15.77
CA ARG A 98 -3.37 5.71 15.09
C ARG A 98 -4.50 5.49 14.08
N CYS A 99 -4.47 4.38 13.34
CA CYS A 99 -5.55 3.96 12.45
C CYS A 99 -6.88 3.86 13.21
N LYS A 100 -6.88 3.21 14.38
CA LYS A 100 -8.05 3.11 15.25
C LYS A 100 -8.62 4.49 15.59
N THR A 101 -7.78 5.43 15.98
CA THR A 101 -8.22 6.80 16.32
C THR A 101 -8.91 7.47 15.13
N LEU A 102 -8.39 7.27 13.91
CA LEU A 102 -8.97 7.83 12.70
C LEU A 102 -10.32 7.17 12.36
N ILE A 103 -10.42 5.85 12.49
CA ILE A 103 -11.66 5.09 12.26
C ILE A 103 -12.73 5.48 13.29
N ASP A 104 -12.37 5.64 14.57
CA ASP A 104 -13.30 6.01 15.64
C ASP A 104 -13.88 7.43 15.46
N THR A 105 -13.18 8.31 14.72
CA THR A 105 -13.66 9.68 14.41
C THR A 105 -14.42 9.76 13.09
N ASP A 106 -14.36 8.74 12.26
CA ASP A 106 -15.11 8.65 11.01
C ASP A 106 -16.57 8.27 11.27
N THR A 107 -17.49 8.92 10.59
CA THR A 107 -18.94 8.81 10.84
C THR A 107 -19.66 7.75 10.00
N HIS A 108 -18.96 7.02 9.16
CA HIS A 108 -19.55 5.97 8.33
C HIS A 108 -19.74 4.67 9.11
N ASP A 109 -20.81 3.94 8.82
CA ASP A 109 -21.27 2.80 9.64
C ASP A 109 -20.63 1.46 9.29
N THR A 110 -19.96 1.33 8.13
CA THR A 110 -19.33 0.06 7.75
C THR A 110 -18.34 -0.40 8.83
N PRO A 111 -18.54 -1.61 9.41
CA PRO A 111 -17.66 -2.14 10.45
C PRO A 111 -16.22 -2.31 9.95
N VAL A 112 -15.24 -1.91 10.77
CA VAL A 112 -13.81 -2.11 10.51
C VAL A 112 -13.20 -2.91 11.65
N GLU A 113 -12.62 -4.05 11.29
CA GLU A 113 -11.82 -4.90 12.18
C GLU A 113 -10.34 -4.60 11.95
N LEU A 114 -9.61 -4.26 13.03
CA LEU A 114 -8.15 -4.04 12.98
C LEU A 114 -7.44 -5.31 13.44
N VAL A 115 -6.54 -5.83 12.62
CA VAL A 115 -5.78 -7.06 12.89
C VAL A 115 -4.28 -6.74 12.91
N CYS A 116 -3.65 -6.93 14.08
CA CYS A 116 -2.20 -6.78 14.24
C CYS A 116 -1.51 -8.11 13.97
N ALA A 117 -1.13 -8.35 12.73
CA ALA A 117 -0.47 -9.59 12.30
C ALA A 117 0.32 -9.39 11.00
N PRO A 118 1.33 -10.22 10.72
CA PRO A 118 1.89 -10.35 9.38
C PRO A 118 0.79 -10.75 8.40
N LEU A 119 0.70 -10.08 7.27
CA LEU A 119 -0.37 -10.33 6.28
C LEU A 119 -0.39 -11.77 5.75
N GLN A 120 0.76 -12.47 5.80
CA GLN A 120 0.89 -13.87 5.38
C GLN A 120 0.17 -14.86 6.34
N GLU A 121 -0.12 -14.41 7.57
CA GLU A 121 -0.78 -15.22 8.60
C GLU A 121 -2.30 -14.99 8.65
N VAL A 122 -2.81 -14.02 7.86
CA VAL A 122 -4.23 -13.68 7.84
C VAL A 122 -4.96 -14.50 6.79
N ALA A 123 -5.99 -15.22 7.22
CA ALA A 123 -6.87 -15.91 6.29
C ALA A 123 -7.73 -14.90 5.51
N ILE A 124 -7.70 -15.00 4.20
CA ILE A 124 -8.58 -14.22 3.31
C ILE A 124 -9.79 -15.08 2.99
N GLU A 125 -10.96 -14.62 3.42
CA GLU A 125 -12.20 -15.38 3.27
C GLU A 125 -13.32 -14.46 2.79
N ASP A 126 -14.10 -14.99 1.86
CA ASP A 126 -15.32 -14.36 1.37
C ASP A 126 -15.12 -12.90 0.90
N ALA A 127 -13.96 -12.64 0.30
CA ALA A 127 -13.54 -11.31 -0.08
C ALA A 127 -14.13 -10.88 -1.43
N SER A 128 -14.64 -9.66 -1.52
CA SER A 128 -14.97 -9.04 -2.81
C SER A 128 -13.87 -8.08 -3.29
N VAL A 129 -13.12 -7.50 -2.35
CA VAL A 129 -12.05 -6.53 -2.62
C VAL A 129 -10.86 -6.84 -1.71
N VAL A 130 -9.67 -6.90 -2.28
CA VAL A 130 -8.42 -6.97 -1.52
C VAL A 130 -7.47 -5.90 -2.02
N VAL A 131 -6.94 -5.10 -1.11
CA VAL A 131 -6.05 -3.97 -1.40
C VAL A 131 -4.69 -4.22 -0.78
N LEU A 132 -3.62 -4.03 -1.57
CA LEU A 132 -2.23 -3.93 -1.12
C LEU A 132 -1.64 -2.64 -1.71
N ASN A 133 -1.69 -1.56 -0.98
CA ASN A 133 -1.13 -0.28 -1.41
C ASN A 133 0.26 -0.07 -0.80
N PHE A 134 1.31 -0.35 -1.59
CA PHE A 134 2.73 -0.21 -1.21
C PHE A 134 3.14 -1.15 -0.06
N THR A 135 2.65 -2.39 -0.10
CA THR A 135 2.82 -3.37 0.97
C THR A 135 3.62 -4.60 0.55
N LEU A 136 3.33 -5.19 -0.62
CA LEU A 136 3.96 -6.43 -1.07
C LEU A 136 5.49 -6.29 -1.21
N GLN A 137 5.98 -5.10 -1.53
CA GLN A 137 7.41 -4.76 -1.64
C GLN A 137 8.19 -4.96 -0.34
N PHE A 138 7.53 -5.02 0.81
CA PHE A 138 8.10 -5.30 2.14
C PHE A 138 8.03 -6.78 2.52
N VAL A 139 7.30 -7.58 1.76
CA VAL A 139 7.23 -9.03 1.95
C VAL A 139 8.44 -9.69 1.27
N ALA A 140 9.06 -10.67 1.93
CA ALA A 140 10.16 -11.44 1.35
C ALA A 140 9.74 -12.04 0.00
N GLN A 141 10.56 -11.88 -1.04
CA GLN A 141 10.22 -12.30 -2.41
C GLN A 141 9.73 -13.75 -2.49
N ALA A 142 10.35 -14.66 -1.74
CA ALA A 142 9.97 -16.07 -1.70
C ALA A 142 8.54 -16.33 -1.17
N GLN A 143 7.95 -15.37 -0.46
CA GLN A 143 6.60 -15.49 0.10
C GLN A 143 5.51 -14.80 -0.75
N ARG A 144 5.88 -13.94 -1.69
CA ARG A 144 4.92 -13.10 -2.46
C ARG A 144 3.96 -13.95 -3.30
N ASP A 145 4.44 -15.05 -3.89
CA ASP A 145 3.57 -15.94 -4.66
C ASP A 145 2.50 -16.58 -3.76
N ALA A 146 2.86 -16.98 -2.53
CA ALA A 146 1.92 -17.54 -1.57
C ALA A 146 0.86 -16.52 -1.15
N VAL A 147 1.26 -15.23 -0.93
CA VAL A 147 0.33 -14.13 -0.61
C VAL A 147 -0.69 -13.94 -1.73
N ILE A 148 -0.25 -13.83 -2.98
CA ILE A 148 -1.17 -13.60 -4.12
C ILE A 148 -2.07 -14.81 -4.36
N ASN A 149 -1.58 -16.04 -4.16
CA ASN A 149 -2.39 -17.25 -4.23
C ASN A 149 -3.47 -17.30 -3.13
N ALA A 150 -3.14 -16.91 -1.90
CA ALA A 150 -4.11 -16.84 -0.79
C ALA A 150 -5.20 -15.79 -1.07
N ILE A 151 -4.83 -14.64 -1.61
CA ILE A 151 -5.78 -13.59 -2.02
C ILE A 151 -6.71 -14.14 -3.10
N TYR A 152 -6.17 -14.77 -4.15
CA TYR A 152 -6.99 -15.36 -5.20
C TYR A 152 -7.95 -16.40 -4.64
N ALA A 153 -7.48 -17.29 -3.77
CA ALA A 153 -8.32 -18.32 -3.17
C ALA A 153 -9.49 -17.71 -2.38
N GLY A 154 -9.22 -16.70 -1.57
CA GLY A 154 -10.20 -16.05 -0.70
C GLY A 154 -11.15 -15.07 -1.39
N LEU A 155 -10.82 -14.59 -2.58
CA LEU A 155 -11.72 -13.73 -3.36
C LEU A 155 -12.94 -14.50 -3.86
N ARG A 156 -14.10 -13.88 -3.81
CA ARG A 156 -15.32 -14.34 -4.51
C ARG A 156 -15.13 -14.28 -6.03
N PRO A 157 -15.82 -15.10 -6.82
CA PRO A 157 -15.88 -14.90 -8.28
C PRO A 157 -16.33 -13.48 -8.63
N GLY A 158 -15.62 -12.83 -9.54
CA GLY A 158 -15.83 -11.42 -9.91
C GLY A 158 -15.27 -10.40 -8.92
N GLY A 159 -14.56 -10.83 -7.88
CA GLY A 159 -13.86 -9.96 -6.95
C GLY A 159 -12.60 -9.34 -7.57
N ILE A 160 -12.12 -8.27 -6.94
CA ILE A 160 -10.97 -7.48 -7.40
C ILE A 160 -9.82 -7.45 -6.38
N MET A 161 -8.60 -7.54 -6.88
CA MET A 161 -7.40 -7.16 -6.15
C MET A 161 -6.86 -5.84 -6.70
N VAL A 162 -6.50 -4.90 -5.82
CA VAL A 162 -5.76 -3.67 -6.14
C VAL A 162 -4.36 -3.82 -5.56
N LEU A 163 -3.34 -3.72 -6.41
CA LEU A 163 -1.93 -3.84 -6.01
C LEU A 163 -1.17 -2.60 -6.47
N SER A 164 -0.67 -1.81 -5.54
CA SER A 164 0.15 -0.64 -5.83
C SER A 164 1.56 -0.83 -5.26
N GLU A 165 2.58 -0.64 -6.09
CA GLU A 165 3.98 -0.92 -5.72
C GLU A 165 4.93 0.09 -6.37
N LYS A 166 6.10 0.26 -5.74
CA LYS A 166 7.27 0.78 -6.44
C LYS A 166 7.79 -0.30 -7.37
N VAL A 167 8.11 0.06 -8.61
CA VAL A 167 8.55 -0.90 -9.64
C VAL A 167 9.93 -0.55 -10.17
N VAL A 168 10.59 -1.56 -10.75
CA VAL A 168 11.84 -1.42 -11.49
C VAL A 168 11.58 -1.67 -12.98
N PHE A 169 12.42 -1.09 -13.83
CA PHE A 169 12.35 -1.27 -15.27
C PHE A 169 13.50 -2.16 -15.73
N GLU A 170 13.24 -3.06 -16.66
CA GLU A 170 14.26 -3.95 -17.23
C GLU A 170 15.30 -3.16 -18.04
N ASP A 171 14.87 -2.11 -18.75
CA ASP A 171 15.78 -1.20 -19.45
C ASP A 171 16.51 -0.32 -18.43
N PRO A 172 17.88 -0.39 -18.36
CA PRO A 172 18.63 0.33 -17.35
C PRO A 172 18.56 1.85 -17.53
N HIS A 173 18.38 2.37 -18.76
CA HIS A 173 18.25 3.82 -19.00
C HIS A 173 16.89 4.33 -18.50
N LEU A 174 15.82 3.59 -18.76
CA LEU A 174 14.48 3.93 -18.23
C LEU A 174 14.44 3.79 -16.71
N ASN A 175 15.11 2.79 -16.16
CA ASN A 175 15.19 2.61 -14.72
C ASN A 175 15.91 3.80 -14.06
N ALA A 176 17.09 4.20 -14.58
CA ALA A 176 17.81 5.36 -14.08
C ALA A 176 16.99 6.65 -14.20
N LEU A 177 16.38 6.90 -15.36
CA LEU A 177 15.51 8.07 -15.58
C LEU A 177 14.38 8.14 -14.53
N ASN A 178 13.69 7.04 -14.29
CA ASN A 178 12.55 7.04 -13.35
C ASN A 178 13.01 7.19 -11.89
N ILE A 179 14.21 6.72 -11.53
CA ILE A 179 14.81 6.97 -10.21
C ILE A 179 15.12 8.47 -10.08
N ASP A 180 15.72 9.09 -11.08
CA ASP A 180 16.06 10.52 -11.06
C ASP A 180 14.79 11.38 -10.97
N LEU A 181 13.78 11.09 -11.77
CA LEU A 181 12.47 11.78 -11.70
C LEU A 181 11.80 11.64 -10.33
N HIS A 182 11.92 10.48 -9.69
CA HIS A 182 11.43 10.29 -8.33
C HIS A 182 12.22 11.13 -7.30
N HIS A 183 13.53 11.25 -7.46
CA HIS A 183 14.34 12.15 -6.62
C HIS A 183 13.96 13.62 -6.84
N GLU A 184 13.73 14.05 -8.11
CA GLU A 184 13.24 15.38 -8.42
C GLU A 184 11.86 15.65 -7.76
N PHE A 185 10.96 14.67 -7.82
CA PHE A 185 9.67 14.78 -7.15
C PHE A 185 9.82 15.00 -5.63
N LYS A 186 10.72 14.27 -4.98
CA LYS A 186 11.01 14.48 -3.54
C LYS A 186 11.58 15.86 -3.27
N ARG A 187 12.54 16.34 -4.10
CA ARG A 187 13.09 17.70 -3.98
C ARG A 187 12.01 18.77 -4.14
N ALA A 188 11.15 18.61 -5.14
CA ALA A 188 10.01 19.52 -5.38
C ALA A 188 9.03 19.56 -4.19
N ASN A 189 8.94 18.47 -3.43
CA ASN A 189 8.17 18.37 -2.19
C ASN A 189 8.97 18.77 -0.93
N GLY A 190 10.15 19.36 -1.09
CA GLY A 190 10.94 19.98 -0.02
C GLY A 190 11.81 19.03 0.81
N TYR A 191 12.17 17.84 0.27
CA TYR A 191 13.26 17.03 0.82
C TYR A 191 14.62 17.51 0.30
N SER A 192 15.61 17.55 1.17
CA SER A 192 17.03 17.76 0.82
C SER A 192 17.65 16.50 0.22
N ASP A 193 18.78 16.65 -0.46
CA ASP A 193 19.54 15.50 -0.97
C ASP A 193 20.02 14.57 0.16
N LEU A 194 20.32 15.13 1.33
CA LEU A 194 20.70 14.35 2.52
C LEU A 194 19.54 13.45 2.98
N GLU A 195 18.33 14.01 3.12
CA GLU A 195 17.14 13.26 3.51
C GLU A 195 16.82 12.14 2.51
N ILE A 196 16.96 12.44 1.20
CA ILE A 196 16.74 11.47 0.12
C ILE A 196 17.76 10.32 0.21
N ALA A 197 19.04 10.64 0.42
CA ALA A 197 20.12 9.65 0.51
C ALA A 197 19.93 8.75 1.75
N GLN A 198 19.78 9.33 2.94
CA GLN A 198 19.65 8.59 4.19
C GLN A 198 18.42 7.68 4.19
N LYS A 199 17.28 8.18 3.68
CA LYS A 199 16.07 7.37 3.55
C LYS A 199 16.22 6.25 2.52
N ARG A 200 16.92 6.48 1.40
CA ARG A 200 17.24 5.41 0.43
C ARG A 200 18.05 4.31 1.10
N ASP A 201 19.11 4.69 1.81
CA ASP A 201 20.00 3.75 2.46
C ASP A 201 19.27 2.92 3.55
N SER A 202 18.37 3.54 4.32
CA SER A 202 17.53 2.83 5.31
C SER A 202 16.55 1.83 4.68
N LEU A 203 16.11 2.05 3.44
CA LEU A 203 15.14 1.21 2.73
C LEU A 203 15.80 0.14 1.84
N GLU A 204 17.10 0.19 1.58
CA GLU A 204 17.79 -0.61 0.56
C GLU A 204 17.54 -2.12 0.68
N ASN A 205 17.54 -2.65 1.92
CA ASN A 205 17.31 -4.08 2.18
C ASN A 205 15.93 -4.37 2.81
N VAL A 206 15.05 -3.38 2.85
CA VAL A 206 13.73 -3.47 3.46
C VAL A 206 12.64 -3.43 2.40
N LEU A 207 12.76 -2.50 1.44
CA LEU A 207 11.84 -2.34 0.32
C LEU A 207 12.50 -2.90 -0.94
N ILE A 208 12.03 -4.06 -1.40
CA ILE A 208 12.55 -4.73 -2.60
C ILE A 208 11.53 -4.63 -3.73
N PRO A 209 11.69 -3.69 -4.67
CA PRO A 209 10.79 -3.56 -5.81
C PRO A 209 11.00 -4.69 -6.83
N GLU A 210 9.94 -5.00 -7.57
CA GLU A 210 9.96 -5.94 -8.70
C GLU A 210 9.45 -5.25 -9.98
N SER A 211 9.63 -5.88 -11.13
CA SER A 211 9.14 -5.33 -12.39
C SER A 211 7.61 -5.52 -12.53
N LEU A 212 6.98 -4.72 -13.41
CA LEU A 212 5.58 -4.95 -13.79
C LEU A 212 5.37 -6.33 -14.41
N LEU A 213 6.38 -6.86 -15.09
CA LEU A 213 6.31 -8.20 -15.67
C LEU A 213 6.24 -9.27 -14.57
N ASP A 214 7.07 -9.16 -13.52
CA ASP A 214 7.05 -10.09 -12.38
C ASP A 214 5.67 -10.08 -11.70
N HIS A 215 5.10 -8.90 -11.44
CA HIS A 215 3.77 -8.78 -10.85
C HIS A 215 2.69 -9.40 -11.75
N ARG A 216 2.68 -9.08 -13.05
CA ARG A 216 1.70 -9.64 -14.00
C ARG A 216 1.80 -11.17 -14.10
N GLN A 217 3.01 -11.70 -14.17
CA GLN A 217 3.23 -13.16 -14.23
C GLN A 217 2.78 -13.84 -12.94
N ARG A 218 3.07 -13.27 -11.76
CA ARG A 218 2.62 -13.77 -10.47
C ARG A 218 1.10 -13.81 -10.38
N ILE A 219 0.44 -12.73 -10.75
CA ILE A 219 -1.02 -12.60 -10.77
C ILE A 219 -1.66 -13.61 -11.73
N ALA A 220 -1.10 -13.76 -12.92
CA ALA A 220 -1.57 -14.75 -13.90
C ALA A 220 -1.40 -16.19 -13.41
N ARG A 221 -0.24 -16.53 -12.79
CA ARG A 221 -0.02 -17.85 -12.20
C ARG A 221 -0.99 -18.18 -11.07
N ALA A 222 -1.43 -17.20 -10.30
CA ALA A 222 -2.44 -17.36 -9.25
C ALA A 222 -3.84 -17.68 -9.79
N GLY A 223 -4.10 -17.38 -11.07
CA GLY A 223 -5.37 -17.71 -11.75
C GLY A 223 -6.28 -16.52 -12.05
N PHE A 224 -5.85 -15.26 -11.78
CA PHE A 224 -6.64 -14.09 -12.13
C PHE A 224 -6.91 -14.04 -13.65
N SER A 225 -8.15 -13.73 -14.01
CA SER A 225 -8.62 -13.72 -15.42
C SER A 225 -8.15 -12.48 -16.18
N SER A 226 -7.90 -11.38 -15.48
CA SER A 226 -7.45 -10.11 -16.05
C SER A 226 -6.54 -9.37 -15.08
N CYS A 227 -5.50 -8.74 -15.61
CA CYS A 227 -4.62 -7.87 -14.84
C CYS A 227 -4.05 -6.77 -15.73
N ASP A 228 -4.19 -5.51 -15.33
CA ASP A 228 -3.51 -4.41 -16.00
C ASP A 228 -3.21 -3.23 -15.05
N VAL A 229 -2.32 -2.35 -15.51
CA VAL A 229 -1.99 -1.08 -14.85
C VAL A 229 -3.11 -0.08 -15.15
N TRP A 230 -3.70 0.48 -14.12
CA TRP A 230 -4.67 1.57 -14.25
C TRP A 230 -4.07 2.93 -13.89
N PHE A 231 -2.97 2.94 -13.12
CA PHE A 231 -2.24 4.17 -12.76
C PHE A 231 -0.73 3.90 -12.74
N GLN A 232 0.05 4.83 -13.29
CA GLN A 232 1.50 4.83 -13.15
C GLN A 232 2.02 6.26 -13.13
N CYS A 233 2.94 6.55 -12.21
CA CYS A 233 3.70 7.79 -12.15
C CYS A 233 5.15 7.46 -11.79
N PHE A 234 6.07 7.72 -12.72
CA PHE A 234 7.47 7.31 -12.63
C PHE A 234 7.59 5.80 -12.34
N ASN A 235 8.29 5.43 -11.30
CA ASN A 235 8.47 4.05 -10.82
C ASN A 235 7.46 3.65 -9.72
N PHE A 236 6.26 4.23 -9.71
CA PHE A 236 5.14 3.82 -8.88
C PHE A 236 3.96 3.45 -9.75
N ALA A 237 3.47 2.24 -9.59
CA ALA A 237 2.38 1.73 -10.38
C ALA A 237 1.28 1.12 -9.52
N SER A 238 0.04 1.18 -9.99
CA SER A 238 -1.10 0.50 -9.41
C SER A 238 -1.78 -0.36 -10.47
N LEU A 239 -1.97 -1.64 -10.12
CA LEU A 239 -2.59 -2.66 -10.94
C LEU A 239 -3.96 -3.04 -10.36
N VAL A 240 -4.86 -3.46 -11.22
CA VAL A 240 -6.09 -4.16 -10.85
C VAL A 240 -6.02 -5.57 -11.43
N ALA A 241 -6.54 -6.54 -10.67
CA ALA A 241 -6.68 -7.92 -11.12
C ALA A 241 -8.05 -8.47 -10.75
N LEU A 242 -8.71 -9.15 -11.70
CA LEU A 242 -10.06 -9.69 -11.56
C LEU A 242 -10.04 -11.23 -11.48
N LYS A 243 -10.78 -11.76 -10.53
CA LYS A 243 -11.00 -13.20 -10.38
C LYS A 243 -12.11 -13.71 -11.26
#